data_4603901c93a09292789506c0382cd1fb
#
_entry.id   4603901c93a09292789506c0382cd1fb
#
_cell.length_a   1.000
_cell.length_b   1.000
_cell.length_c   1.000
_cell.angle_alpha   90.00
_cell.angle_beta   90.00
_cell.angle_gamma   90.00
#
_symmetry.space_group_name_H-M   'P 1'
#
loop_
_entity.id
_entity.type
_entity.pdbx_description
1 polymer ?
#
loop_
_entity_poly.entity_id
_entity_poly.type
_entity_poly.pdbx_seq_one_letter_code
_entity_poly.pdbx_strand_id
1 'polypeptide(L)'
;MASYAIFDEKYYLAQYPWVKPAIDAGVIKSGLEHFEKFGQAGGLTKVSRYFDEATYLAGNPDIAALVRTPNNPNAPFATGLDHFIQYGYEEGRTRVSPEYDEAFYLANNLQLQPFIQNGTFKNGYQHFIEFGIKDGQFGTSFFETEYLLKNPDIVPFVNSGALKTGREHYFNFGTSDPNRSATFIGTSGNDIITGAGVGNTELIGVEVGYVANSDGFSIPGRNYESEGSNEFDTLTGGSGRDRFMLGDVLVGSGGKGYSSPTKLYIGPGFATIRNFTQGQDTIQLATSDIQPSLDKFLIFPINNNRDLAIQTNGLFVYFPDGTSGISSFDTIAVIEGGGNLKLNLLPESRANLPLLS
;
A
#
# COMPACT_ATOMS: atom_id res chain seq x y z
N MET A 1 17.76 -25.60 9.21
CA MET A 1 16.95 -25.91 10.44
C MET A 1 15.61 -25.23 10.20
N ALA A 2 14.47 -25.87 10.55
CA ALA A 2 13.17 -25.24 10.34
C ALA A 2 13.09 -23.90 11.08
N SER A 3 12.60 -22.84 10.41
CA SER A 3 12.45 -21.51 11.00
C SER A 3 11.00 -21.24 11.35
N TYR A 4 10.72 -21.08 12.62
CA TYR A 4 9.41 -20.68 13.14
C TYR A 4 9.35 -19.18 13.49
N ALA A 5 10.27 -18.36 12.95
CA ALA A 5 10.35 -16.93 13.23
C ALA A 5 9.04 -16.17 12.93
N ILE A 6 8.28 -16.64 11.94
CA ILE A 6 6.98 -16.06 11.57
C ILE A 6 5.83 -16.45 12.50
N PHE A 7 6.01 -17.43 13.40
CA PHE A 7 4.90 -17.96 14.20
C PHE A 7 4.40 -16.92 15.21
N ASP A 8 3.13 -16.58 15.12
CA ASP A 8 2.42 -15.72 16.06
C ASP A 8 1.45 -16.55 16.90
N GLU A 9 1.86 -16.80 18.13
CA GLU A 9 1.08 -17.60 19.11
C GLU A 9 -0.36 -17.10 19.24
N LYS A 10 -0.53 -15.80 19.38
CA LYS A 10 -1.84 -15.17 19.56
C LYS A 10 -2.72 -15.30 18.33
N TYR A 11 -2.12 -15.11 17.15
CA TYR A 11 -2.82 -15.30 15.88
C TYR A 11 -3.23 -16.76 15.70
N TYR A 12 -2.30 -17.68 15.91
CA TYR A 12 -2.57 -19.09 15.75
C TYR A 12 -3.73 -19.57 16.61
N LEU A 13 -3.73 -19.22 17.90
CA LEU A 13 -4.80 -19.59 18.82
C LEU A 13 -6.14 -18.91 18.49
N ALA A 14 -6.13 -17.74 17.89
CA ALA A 14 -7.35 -17.10 17.40
C ALA A 14 -7.92 -17.80 16.16
N GLN A 15 -7.04 -18.29 15.26
CA GLN A 15 -7.46 -19.05 14.07
C GLN A 15 -7.91 -20.49 14.41
N TYR A 16 -7.31 -21.08 15.47
CA TYR A 16 -7.57 -22.45 15.91
C TYR A 16 -7.96 -22.51 17.40
N PRO A 17 -9.12 -21.91 17.78
CA PRO A 17 -9.50 -21.78 19.20
C PRO A 17 -9.69 -23.11 19.94
N TRP A 18 -9.92 -24.18 19.19
CA TRP A 18 -10.01 -25.54 19.72
C TRP A 18 -8.69 -26.09 20.29
N VAL A 19 -7.55 -25.44 20.03
CA VAL A 19 -6.24 -25.78 20.60
C VAL A 19 -6.13 -25.33 22.06
N LYS A 20 -6.77 -24.21 22.41
CA LYS A 20 -6.65 -23.58 23.73
C LYS A 20 -7.04 -24.51 24.89
N PRO A 21 -8.12 -25.32 24.86
CA PRO A 21 -8.45 -26.24 25.93
C PRO A 21 -7.33 -27.23 26.27
N ALA A 22 -6.56 -27.69 25.30
CA ALA A 22 -5.44 -28.62 25.55
C ALA A 22 -4.25 -27.91 26.23
N ILE A 23 -4.06 -26.62 25.95
CA ILE A 23 -3.06 -25.79 26.66
C ILE A 23 -3.51 -25.55 28.09
N ASP A 24 -4.77 -25.15 28.29
CA ASP A 24 -5.34 -24.89 29.63
C ASP A 24 -5.32 -26.14 30.52
N ALA A 25 -5.45 -27.32 29.92
CA ALA A 25 -5.35 -28.60 30.61
C ALA A 25 -3.89 -29.08 30.84
N GLY A 26 -2.89 -28.34 30.34
CA GLY A 26 -1.47 -28.69 30.47
C GLY A 26 -1.04 -29.89 29.59
N VAL A 27 -1.84 -30.33 28.62
CA VAL A 27 -1.52 -31.42 27.70
C VAL A 27 -0.45 -31.01 26.69
N ILE A 28 -0.49 -29.73 26.26
CA ILE A 28 0.53 -29.06 25.44
C ILE A 28 0.87 -27.73 26.09
N LYS A 29 2.06 -27.18 25.80
CA LYS A 29 2.55 -25.96 26.46
C LYS A 29 2.14 -24.68 25.75
N SER A 30 1.98 -24.75 24.41
CA SER A 30 1.73 -23.57 23.56
C SER A 30 1.10 -23.96 22.24
N GLY A 31 0.59 -22.94 21.50
CA GLY A 31 0.15 -23.11 20.12
C GLY A 31 1.29 -23.52 19.20
N LEU A 32 2.51 -23.01 19.43
CA LEU A 32 3.68 -23.44 18.66
C LEU A 32 3.96 -24.95 18.88
N GLU A 33 3.93 -25.44 20.12
CA GLU A 33 4.11 -26.87 20.38
C GLU A 33 3.00 -27.71 19.72
N HIS A 34 1.76 -27.22 19.73
CA HIS A 34 0.68 -27.88 19.00
C HIS A 34 0.96 -27.91 17.49
N PHE A 35 1.39 -26.78 16.92
CA PHE A 35 1.68 -26.69 15.49
C PHE A 35 2.81 -27.65 15.09
N GLU A 36 3.92 -27.67 15.82
CA GLU A 36 5.05 -28.55 15.56
C GLU A 36 4.67 -30.03 15.61
N LYS A 37 3.85 -30.43 16.59
CA LYS A 37 3.49 -31.84 16.80
C LYS A 37 2.36 -32.34 15.92
N PHE A 38 1.40 -31.49 15.62
CA PHE A 38 0.13 -31.89 15.00
C PHE A 38 -0.30 -30.97 13.86
N GLY A 39 -0.17 -29.64 14.03
CA GLY A 39 -0.73 -28.65 13.13
C GLY A 39 -0.07 -28.68 11.75
N GLN A 40 1.24 -28.77 11.70
CA GLN A 40 2.00 -28.83 10.45
C GLN A 40 1.63 -30.07 9.64
N ALA A 41 1.64 -31.25 10.25
CA ALA A 41 1.22 -32.48 9.59
C ALA A 41 -0.27 -32.49 9.20
N GLY A 42 -1.10 -31.77 9.96
CA GLY A 42 -2.53 -31.58 9.70
C GLY A 42 -2.84 -30.51 8.64
N GLY A 43 -1.83 -29.87 8.06
CA GLY A 43 -1.99 -28.87 7.01
C GLY A 43 -2.53 -27.53 7.51
N LEU A 44 -2.31 -27.17 8.78
CA LEU A 44 -2.70 -25.89 9.33
C LEU A 44 -1.70 -24.82 8.85
N THR A 45 -2.16 -23.82 8.11
CA THR A 45 -1.29 -22.81 7.47
C THR A 45 -1.41 -21.41 8.08
N LYS A 46 -2.45 -21.16 8.89
CA LYS A 46 -2.67 -19.84 9.49
C LYS A 46 -1.86 -19.66 10.77
N VAL A 47 -0.54 -19.50 10.63
CA VAL A 47 0.41 -19.36 11.74
C VAL A 47 0.78 -17.91 12.03
N SER A 48 0.59 -17.02 11.06
CA SER A 48 0.88 -15.59 11.13
C SER A 48 0.03 -14.82 10.13
N ARG A 49 -0.22 -13.55 10.42
CA ARG A 49 -0.80 -12.61 9.44
C ARG A 49 0.18 -12.28 8.30
N TYR A 50 1.48 -12.48 8.56
CA TYR A 50 2.55 -12.22 7.59
C TYR A 50 2.95 -13.44 6.78
N PHE A 51 2.12 -14.50 6.82
CA PHE A 51 2.18 -15.62 5.89
C PHE A 51 0.77 -15.96 5.41
N ASP A 52 0.62 -16.03 4.10
CA ASP A 52 -0.61 -16.47 3.42
C ASP A 52 -0.26 -17.53 2.38
N GLU A 53 -0.88 -18.70 2.51
CA GLU A 53 -0.61 -19.86 1.67
C GLU A 53 -0.85 -19.58 0.19
N ALA A 54 -1.97 -18.93 -0.14
CA ALA A 54 -2.34 -18.63 -1.52
C ALA A 54 -1.37 -17.62 -2.15
N THR A 55 -1.03 -16.56 -1.42
CA THR A 55 -0.05 -15.54 -1.86
C THR A 55 1.32 -16.17 -2.07
N TYR A 56 1.75 -17.02 -1.13
CA TYR A 56 3.04 -17.68 -1.21
C TYR A 56 3.15 -18.59 -2.45
N LEU A 57 2.17 -19.43 -2.68
CA LEU A 57 2.16 -20.35 -3.83
C LEU A 57 2.01 -19.60 -5.16
N ALA A 58 1.20 -18.54 -5.22
CA ALA A 58 1.09 -17.69 -6.41
C ALA A 58 2.40 -16.94 -6.71
N GLY A 59 3.11 -16.50 -5.68
CA GLY A 59 4.41 -15.83 -5.81
C GLY A 59 5.58 -16.76 -6.09
N ASN A 60 5.43 -18.07 -5.84
CA ASN A 60 6.46 -19.08 -5.95
C ASN A 60 5.92 -20.31 -6.72
N PRO A 61 5.70 -20.21 -8.05
CA PRO A 61 5.10 -21.29 -8.86
C PRO A 61 5.97 -22.56 -8.91
N ASP A 62 7.28 -22.43 -8.73
CA ASP A 62 8.21 -23.54 -8.56
C ASP A 62 7.84 -24.39 -7.32
N ILE A 63 7.45 -23.75 -6.24
CA ILE A 63 7.04 -24.43 -5.01
C ILE A 63 5.60 -24.95 -5.12
N ALA A 64 4.72 -24.22 -5.77
CA ALA A 64 3.33 -24.65 -5.99
C ALA A 64 3.27 -26.04 -6.70
N ALA A 65 4.21 -26.31 -7.58
CA ALA A 65 4.34 -27.61 -8.25
C ALA A 65 4.80 -28.75 -7.31
N LEU A 66 5.38 -28.42 -6.16
CA LEU A 66 5.93 -29.36 -5.17
C LEU A 66 5.03 -29.53 -3.93
N VAL A 67 3.86 -28.91 -3.90
CA VAL A 67 2.88 -29.06 -2.83
C VAL A 67 1.87 -30.14 -3.17
N ARG A 68 1.46 -30.89 -2.16
CA ARG A 68 0.47 -31.98 -2.28
C ARG A 68 -0.88 -31.46 -2.73
N THR A 69 -1.41 -32.12 -3.74
CA THR A 69 -2.76 -31.87 -4.25
C THR A 69 -3.44 -33.22 -4.50
N PRO A 70 -4.75 -33.29 -4.72
CA PRO A 70 -5.43 -34.53 -5.13
C PRO A 70 -4.80 -35.16 -6.38
N ASN A 71 -4.24 -34.32 -7.28
CA ASN A 71 -3.58 -34.77 -8.52
C ASN A 71 -2.09 -35.10 -8.33
N ASN A 72 -1.48 -34.67 -7.21
CA ASN A 72 -0.08 -34.94 -6.85
C ASN A 72 0.05 -35.23 -5.34
N PRO A 73 -0.47 -36.37 -4.86
CA PRO A 73 -0.51 -36.68 -3.42
C PRO A 73 0.86 -37.00 -2.82
N ASN A 74 1.85 -37.33 -3.67
CA ASN A 74 3.20 -37.70 -3.25
C ASN A 74 4.21 -36.55 -3.33
N ALA A 75 3.74 -35.32 -3.57
CA ALA A 75 4.61 -34.16 -3.56
C ALA A 75 5.32 -33.98 -2.20
N PRO A 76 6.55 -33.44 -2.19
CA PRO A 76 7.39 -33.41 -0.98
C PRO A 76 6.80 -32.61 0.16
N PHE A 77 6.11 -31.51 -0.13
CA PHE A 77 5.57 -30.61 0.87
C PHE A 77 4.05 -30.82 1.06
N ALA A 78 3.59 -30.86 2.30
CA ALA A 78 2.15 -30.89 2.58
C ALA A 78 1.49 -29.56 2.19
N THR A 79 2.18 -28.45 2.44
CA THR A 79 1.73 -27.08 2.18
C THR A 79 2.89 -26.21 1.72
N GLY A 80 2.60 -25.01 1.18
CA GLY A 80 3.61 -23.98 0.92
C GLY A 80 4.27 -23.51 2.21
N LEU A 81 3.52 -23.47 3.33
CA LEU A 81 4.07 -23.18 4.65
C LEU A 81 5.14 -24.19 5.07
N ASP A 82 4.94 -25.48 4.79
CA ASP A 82 5.96 -26.51 5.06
C ASP A 82 7.27 -26.19 4.36
N HIS A 83 7.20 -25.85 3.08
CA HIS A 83 8.38 -25.42 2.33
C HIS A 83 8.99 -24.16 2.94
N PHE A 84 8.14 -23.14 3.22
CA PHE A 84 8.61 -21.86 3.73
C PHE A 84 9.37 -21.99 5.05
N ILE A 85 8.83 -22.74 6.00
CA ILE A 85 9.46 -23.00 7.31
C ILE A 85 10.77 -23.79 7.16
N GLN A 86 10.81 -24.79 6.27
CA GLN A 86 11.97 -25.65 6.10
C GLN A 86 13.10 -24.99 5.31
N TYR A 87 12.76 -24.20 4.29
CA TYR A 87 13.71 -23.67 3.32
C TYR A 87 13.46 -22.22 2.96
N GLY A 88 12.22 -21.84 2.65
CA GLY A 88 11.87 -20.58 2.02
C GLY A 88 12.27 -19.34 2.81
N TYR A 89 12.23 -19.41 4.14
CA TYR A 89 12.71 -18.33 5.01
C TYR A 89 14.21 -18.08 4.82
N GLU A 90 15.01 -19.14 4.82
CA GLU A 90 16.46 -19.09 4.62
C GLU A 90 16.86 -18.85 3.15
N GLU A 91 15.99 -19.21 2.20
CA GLU A 91 16.16 -18.89 0.78
C GLU A 91 15.88 -17.41 0.49
N GLY A 92 15.25 -16.69 1.42
CA GLY A 92 14.88 -15.30 1.25
C GLY A 92 13.68 -15.10 0.32
N ARG A 93 12.67 -15.99 0.38
CA ARG A 93 11.41 -15.80 -0.36
C ARG A 93 10.63 -14.62 0.20
N THR A 94 10.16 -13.69 -0.66
CA THR A 94 9.57 -12.41 -0.24
C THR A 94 8.08 -12.29 -0.50
N ARG A 95 7.53 -13.00 -1.49
CA ARG A 95 6.09 -13.01 -1.79
C ARG A 95 5.36 -13.98 -0.88
N VAL A 96 5.23 -13.61 0.39
CA VAL A 96 4.76 -14.49 1.47
C VAL A 96 3.41 -14.09 2.05
N SER A 97 3.03 -12.83 1.92
CA SER A 97 1.77 -12.30 2.47
C SER A 97 1.36 -11.03 1.74
N PRO A 98 0.06 -10.77 1.58
CA PRO A 98 -0.43 -9.49 1.09
C PRO A 98 -0.18 -8.34 2.10
N GLU A 99 0.15 -8.65 3.36
CA GLU A 99 0.49 -7.65 4.39
C GLU A 99 1.98 -7.26 4.39
N TYR A 100 2.75 -7.70 3.40
CA TYR A 100 4.16 -7.33 3.25
C TYR A 100 4.54 -7.17 1.78
N ASP A 101 5.17 -6.04 1.46
CA ASP A 101 5.77 -5.74 0.17
C ASP A 101 7.26 -5.45 0.35
N GLU A 102 8.12 -6.26 -0.28
CA GLU A 102 9.58 -6.14 -0.16
C GLU A 102 10.09 -4.83 -0.73
N ALA A 103 9.56 -4.40 -1.89
CA ALA A 103 10.02 -3.19 -2.55
C ALA A 103 9.68 -1.94 -1.71
N PHE A 104 8.43 -1.87 -1.22
CA PHE A 104 7.99 -0.82 -0.31
C PHE A 104 8.83 -0.82 0.97
N TYR A 105 9.02 -1.98 1.61
CA TYR A 105 9.74 -2.05 2.87
C TYR A 105 11.20 -1.61 2.74
N LEU A 106 11.89 -2.04 1.68
CA LEU A 106 13.29 -1.65 1.43
C LEU A 106 13.44 -0.19 1.00
N ALA A 107 12.49 0.36 0.24
CA ALA A 107 12.48 1.78 -0.11
C ALA A 107 12.41 2.66 1.15
N ASN A 108 11.64 2.21 2.15
CA ASN A 108 11.45 2.92 3.42
C ASN A 108 12.50 2.58 4.51
N ASN A 109 13.40 1.65 4.23
CA ASN A 109 14.43 1.20 5.16
C ASN A 109 15.78 1.07 4.47
N LEU A 110 16.23 2.14 3.80
CA LEU A 110 17.49 2.15 3.03
C LEU A 110 18.72 1.77 3.86
N GLN A 111 18.68 2.01 5.17
CA GLN A 111 19.74 1.60 6.13
C GLN A 111 19.92 0.07 6.17
N LEU A 112 18.98 -0.73 5.65
CA LEU A 112 19.10 -2.18 5.61
C LEU A 112 19.99 -2.70 4.47
N GLN A 113 20.21 -1.90 3.44
CA GLN A 113 20.97 -2.32 2.26
C GLN A 113 22.36 -2.92 2.59
N PRO A 114 23.20 -2.32 3.47
CA PRO A 114 24.46 -2.93 3.84
C PRO A 114 24.32 -4.29 4.53
N PHE A 115 23.29 -4.47 5.34
CA PHE A 115 23.04 -5.71 6.08
C PHE A 115 22.52 -6.85 5.18
N ILE A 116 21.80 -6.51 4.12
CA ILE A 116 21.39 -7.47 3.10
C ILE A 116 22.59 -7.83 2.21
N GLN A 117 23.38 -6.84 1.78
CA GLN A 117 24.55 -7.07 0.95
C GLN A 117 25.63 -7.93 1.62
N ASN A 118 25.82 -7.79 2.93
CA ASN A 118 26.79 -8.61 3.69
C ASN A 118 26.21 -9.94 4.18
N GLY A 119 24.94 -10.22 3.90
CA GLY A 119 24.26 -11.47 4.24
C GLY A 119 23.79 -11.59 5.69
N THR A 120 23.78 -10.49 6.46
CA THR A 120 23.19 -10.46 7.82
C THR A 120 21.70 -10.79 7.75
N PHE A 121 20.99 -10.18 6.81
CA PHE A 121 19.63 -10.56 6.42
C PHE A 121 19.62 -11.04 4.98
N LYS A 122 18.77 -12.02 4.67
CA LYS A 122 18.56 -12.47 3.30
C LYS A 122 17.78 -11.44 2.47
N ASN A 123 16.90 -10.69 3.14
CA ASN A 123 15.99 -9.72 2.55
C ASN A 123 15.38 -8.81 3.63
N GLY A 124 14.55 -7.86 3.23
CA GLY A 124 13.81 -6.98 4.13
C GLY A 124 12.77 -7.73 4.97
N TYR A 125 12.17 -8.79 4.42
CA TYR A 125 11.18 -9.60 5.15
C TYR A 125 11.74 -10.22 6.43
N GLN A 126 12.97 -10.76 6.39
CA GLN A 126 13.60 -11.26 7.62
C GLN A 126 13.76 -10.17 8.68
N HIS A 127 14.28 -9.00 8.29
CA HIS A 127 14.37 -7.88 9.22
C HIS A 127 12.99 -7.46 9.75
N PHE A 128 11.98 -7.37 8.87
CA PHE A 128 10.63 -6.99 9.25
C PHE A 128 10.04 -7.93 10.32
N ILE A 129 10.16 -9.25 10.13
CA ILE A 129 9.67 -10.26 11.07
C ILE A 129 10.41 -10.21 12.40
N GLU A 130 11.74 -10.05 12.38
CA GLU A 130 12.57 -10.13 13.59
C GLU A 130 12.56 -8.82 14.40
N PHE A 131 12.51 -7.68 13.72
CA PHE A 131 12.65 -6.35 14.31
C PHE A 131 11.54 -5.40 13.91
N GLY A 132 11.24 -5.25 12.61
CA GLY A 132 10.37 -4.21 12.09
C GLY A 132 8.98 -4.17 12.72
N ILE A 133 8.35 -5.33 12.96
CA ILE A 133 7.04 -5.42 13.62
C ILE A 133 7.11 -4.84 15.04
N LYS A 134 8.17 -5.13 15.79
CA LYS A 134 8.36 -4.66 17.17
C LYS A 134 8.64 -3.16 17.20
N ASP A 135 9.33 -2.66 16.19
CA ASP A 135 9.70 -1.25 16.04
C ASP A 135 8.57 -0.41 15.41
N GLY A 136 7.41 -1.03 15.12
CA GLY A 136 6.24 -0.36 14.57
C GLY A 136 6.36 0.01 13.09
N GLN A 137 7.29 -0.62 12.37
CA GLN A 137 7.47 -0.37 10.94
C GLN A 137 6.32 -0.97 10.12
N PHE A 138 5.98 -0.31 9.02
CA PHE A 138 4.92 -0.75 8.12
C PHE A 138 5.48 -1.70 7.06
N GLY A 139 4.82 -2.85 6.88
CA GLY A 139 5.17 -3.82 5.84
C GLY A 139 4.57 -3.51 4.47
N THR A 140 3.58 -2.62 4.40
CA THR A 140 2.89 -2.22 3.16
C THR A 140 2.44 -0.76 3.23
N SER A 141 2.11 -0.22 2.06
CA SER A 141 1.55 1.12 1.88
C SER A 141 0.07 1.28 2.31
N PHE A 142 -0.60 0.24 2.79
CA PHE A 142 -2.03 0.29 3.17
C PHE A 142 -2.28 1.23 4.35
N PHE A 143 -3.20 2.19 4.17
CA PHE A 143 -3.53 3.20 5.18
C PHE A 143 -4.66 2.76 6.11
N GLU A 144 -4.30 2.07 7.18
CA GLU A 144 -5.20 1.45 8.17
C GLU A 144 -6.25 2.42 8.72
N THR A 145 -5.80 3.58 9.21
CA THR A 145 -6.69 4.57 9.85
C THR A 145 -7.79 5.01 8.92
N GLU A 146 -7.46 5.31 7.67
CA GLU A 146 -8.44 5.78 6.69
C GLU A 146 -9.38 4.65 6.24
N TYR A 147 -8.86 3.42 6.15
CA TYR A 147 -9.69 2.26 5.84
C TYR A 147 -10.80 2.07 6.86
N LEU A 148 -10.48 2.11 8.15
CA LEU A 148 -11.47 1.97 9.22
C LEU A 148 -12.47 3.13 9.25
N LEU A 149 -12.06 4.34 8.90
CA LEU A 149 -12.96 5.49 8.76
C LEU A 149 -13.92 5.35 7.58
N LYS A 150 -13.45 4.84 6.45
CA LYS A 150 -14.27 4.59 5.26
C LYS A 150 -15.18 3.36 5.41
N ASN A 151 -14.81 2.44 6.31
CA ASN A 151 -15.50 1.17 6.54
C ASN A 151 -15.84 0.99 8.04
N PRO A 152 -16.70 1.84 8.63
CA PRO A 152 -16.98 1.85 10.07
C PRO A 152 -17.65 0.57 10.58
N ASP A 153 -18.26 -0.22 9.71
CA ASP A 153 -18.83 -1.55 10.01
C ASP A 153 -17.75 -2.57 10.42
N ILE A 154 -16.48 -2.35 10.07
CA ILE A 154 -15.35 -3.22 10.43
C ILE A 154 -14.81 -2.92 11.82
N VAL A 155 -14.95 -1.68 12.30
CA VAL A 155 -14.42 -1.23 13.60
C VAL A 155 -14.85 -2.11 14.79
N PRO A 156 -16.11 -2.57 14.93
CA PRO A 156 -16.51 -3.47 16.01
C PRO A 156 -15.75 -4.81 16.00
N PHE A 157 -15.44 -5.35 14.83
CA PHE A 157 -14.70 -6.61 14.70
C PHE A 157 -13.23 -6.45 15.09
N VAL A 158 -12.63 -5.31 14.76
CA VAL A 158 -11.26 -4.99 15.19
C VAL A 158 -11.22 -4.76 16.70
N ASN A 159 -12.16 -4.00 17.25
CA ASN A 159 -12.24 -3.72 18.69
C ASN A 159 -12.49 -4.97 19.55
N SER A 160 -13.26 -5.94 19.03
CA SER A 160 -13.51 -7.21 19.72
C SER A 160 -12.35 -8.21 19.59
N GLY A 161 -11.37 -7.95 18.72
CA GLY A 161 -10.28 -8.86 18.40
C GLY A 161 -10.69 -10.03 17.46
N ALA A 162 -11.89 -9.98 16.88
CA ALA A 162 -12.32 -10.93 15.83
C ALA A 162 -11.52 -10.74 14.54
N LEU A 163 -11.10 -9.51 14.28
CA LEU A 163 -10.10 -9.13 13.29
C LEU A 163 -8.98 -8.39 14.02
N LYS A 164 -7.74 -8.56 13.59
CA LYS A 164 -6.62 -7.82 14.18
C LYS A 164 -6.58 -6.37 13.70
N THR A 165 -6.88 -6.17 12.40
CA THR A 165 -6.84 -4.86 11.75
C THR A 165 -7.86 -4.77 10.63
N GLY A 166 -8.15 -3.56 10.17
CA GLY A 166 -8.87 -3.30 8.93
C GLY A 166 -8.13 -3.85 7.71
N ARG A 167 -6.79 -3.80 7.73
CA ARG A 167 -5.94 -4.41 6.71
C ARG A 167 -6.20 -5.91 6.56
N GLU A 168 -6.26 -6.65 7.67
CA GLU A 168 -6.61 -8.08 7.65
C GLU A 168 -7.97 -8.31 6.99
N HIS A 169 -8.96 -7.50 7.33
CA HIS A 169 -10.27 -7.57 6.66
C HIS A 169 -10.15 -7.31 5.16
N TYR A 170 -9.42 -6.23 4.78
CA TYR A 170 -9.33 -5.83 3.38
C TYR A 170 -8.70 -6.93 2.52
N PHE A 171 -7.57 -7.47 2.91
CA PHE A 171 -6.87 -8.48 2.13
C PHE A 171 -7.56 -9.86 2.14
N ASN A 172 -8.31 -10.20 3.19
CA ASN A 172 -9.05 -11.46 3.24
C ASN A 172 -10.41 -11.39 2.53
N PHE A 173 -11.07 -10.24 2.53
CA PHE A 173 -12.46 -10.09 2.05
C PHE A 173 -12.66 -8.86 1.17
N GLY A 174 -12.08 -7.72 1.54
CA GLY A 174 -12.33 -6.43 0.92
C GLY A 174 -11.81 -6.31 -0.51
N THR A 175 -10.70 -6.98 -0.85
CA THR A 175 -10.14 -6.93 -2.21
C THR A 175 -11.06 -7.50 -3.28
N SER A 176 -11.99 -8.37 -2.93
CA SER A 176 -13.01 -8.93 -3.82
C SER A 176 -14.38 -8.23 -3.73
N ASP A 177 -14.53 -7.26 -2.83
CA ASP A 177 -15.79 -6.51 -2.64
C ASP A 177 -15.71 -5.14 -3.32
N PRO A 178 -16.51 -4.87 -4.38
CA PRO A 178 -16.49 -3.60 -5.10
C PRO A 178 -16.97 -2.40 -4.26
N ASN A 179 -17.59 -2.63 -3.09
CA ASN A 179 -18.04 -1.57 -2.19
C ASN A 179 -16.97 -1.17 -1.16
N ARG A 180 -15.84 -1.85 -1.12
CA ARG A 180 -14.74 -1.51 -0.21
C ARG A 180 -13.77 -0.54 -0.88
N SER A 181 -13.45 0.52 -0.14
CA SER A 181 -12.47 1.52 -0.55
C SER A 181 -11.25 1.44 0.35
N ALA A 182 -10.07 1.48 -0.24
CA ALA A 182 -8.79 1.51 0.47
C ALA A 182 -7.92 2.65 -0.02
N THR A 183 -7.00 3.09 0.83
CA THR A 183 -5.99 4.09 0.48
C THR A 183 -4.62 3.47 0.72
N PHE A 184 -3.72 3.71 -0.24
CA PHE A 184 -2.33 3.30 -0.20
C PHE A 184 -1.47 4.54 -0.22
N ILE A 185 -0.56 4.68 0.74
CA ILE A 185 0.27 5.87 0.93
C ILE A 185 1.76 5.54 0.84
N GLY A 186 2.55 6.50 0.42
CA GLY A 186 4.00 6.48 0.45
C GLY A 186 4.58 7.10 1.72
N THR A 187 5.83 7.44 1.61
CA THR A 187 6.63 8.11 2.62
C THR A 187 7.23 9.40 2.06
N SER A 188 8.19 9.98 2.76
CA SER A 188 8.98 11.12 2.28
C SER A 188 10.16 10.73 1.37
N GLY A 189 10.13 9.53 0.77
CA GLY A 189 11.16 8.99 -0.11
C GLY A 189 10.58 8.48 -1.43
N ASN A 190 11.40 7.77 -2.22
CA ASN A 190 10.94 7.16 -3.47
C ASN A 190 10.23 5.85 -3.17
N ASP A 191 8.96 5.77 -3.47
CA ASP A 191 8.10 4.64 -3.16
C ASP A 191 7.66 3.84 -4.40
N ILE A 192 7.38 2.56 -4.19
CA ILE A 192 6.69 1.71 -5.15
C ILE A 192 5.41 1.23 -4.49
N ILE A 193 4.29 1.79 -4.93
CA ILE A 193 2.97 1.55 -4.36
C ILE A 193 2.11 0.83 -5.38
N THR A 194 1.47 -0.26 -4.95
CA THR A 194 0.54 -1.02 -5.79
C THR A 194 -0.81 -1.07 -5.10
N GLY A 195 -1.84 -0.58 -5.77
CA GLY A 195 -3.23 -0.71 -5.37
C GLY A 195 -3.71 -2.16 -5.49
N ALA A 196 -4.63 -2.55 -4.66
CA ALA A 196 -5.22 -3.88 -4.65
C ALA A 196 -6.74 -3.80 -4.56
N GLY A 197 -7.41 -4.79 -5.14
CA GLY A 197 -8.86 -4.96 -5.04
C GLY A 197 -9.63 -4.47 -6.26
N VAL A 198 -10.92 -4.83 -6.26
CA VAL A 198 -11.89 -4.51 -7.33
C VAL A 198 -12.73 -3.28 -7.00
N GLY A 199 -12.63 -2.76 -5.78
CA GLY A 199 -13.33 -1.55 -5.32
C GLY A 199 -12.57 -0.28 -5.69
N ASN A 200 -12.95 0.83 -5.05
CA ASN A 200 -12.27 2.12 -5.24
C ASN A 200 -11.01 2.18 -4.39
N THR A 201 -9.86 2.41 -5.01
CA THR A 201 -8.61 2.65 -4.29
C THR A 201 -8.07 4.04 -4.54
N GLU A 202 -7.33 4.57 -3.57
CA GLU A 202 -6.58 5.81 -3.72
C GLU A 202 -5.10 5.54 -3.52
N LEU A 203 -4.28 6.06 -4.43
CA LEU A 203 -2.83 5.92 -4.39
C LEU A 203 -2.20 7.30 -4.21
N ILE A 204 -1.46 7.47 -3.13
CA ILE A 204 -0.80 8.72 -2.73
C ILE A 204 0.67 8.41 -2.53
N GLY A 205 1.56 8.90 -3.38
CA GLY A 205 2.99 8.57 -3.32
C GLY A 205 3.72 9.18 -2.13
N VAL A 206 3.18 10.23 -1.53
CA VAL A 206 3.80 11.02 -0.49
C VAL A 206 3.38 10.59 0.92
N GLU A 207 4.11 11.04 1.94
CA GLU A 207 3.81 10.76 3.34
C GLU A 207 2.56 11.50 3.81
N VAL A 208 1.60 10.76 4.34
CA VAL A 208 0.31 11.27 4.80
C VAL A 208 0.08 10.87 6.26
N GLY A 209 0.00 11.84 7.13
CA GLY A 209 -0.52 11.70 8.48
C GLY A 209 -2.04 11.90 8.54
N TYR A 210 -2.59 11.69 9.71
CA TYR A 210 -4.00 11.94 9.98
C TYR A 210 -4.16 12.81 11.22
N VAL A 211 -4.76 13.98 11.05
CA VAL A 211 -5.02 14.88 12.19
C VAL A 211 -6.38 14.53 12.77
N ALA A 212 -6.36 13.93 13.96
CA ALA A 212 -7.55 13.80 14.77
C ALA A 212 -7.95 15.21 15.29
N ASN A 213 -9.15 15.65 14.99
CA ASN A 213 -9.61 16.95 15.47
C ASN A 213 -9.79 16.96 16.98
N SER A 214 -9.10 17.87 17.64
CA SER A 214 -9.15 18.07 19.10
C SER A 214 -10.47 18.66 19.60
N ASP A 215 -11.35 19.12 18.70
CA ASP A 215 -12.62 19.75 19.03
C ASP A 215 -13.85 18.82 18.92
N GLY A 216 -13.68 17.60 18.46
CA GLY A 216 -14.75 16.60 18.31
C GLY A 216 -15.83 16.93 17.28
N PHE A 217 -15.70 18.04 16.54
CA PHE A 217 -16.73 18.52 15.60
C PHE A 217 -16.24 18.60 14.15
N SER A 218 -14.95 18.62 13.90
CA SER A 218 -14.43 18.68 12.55
C SER A 218 -14.15 17.27 11.99
N ILE A 219 -14.34 17.10 10.70
CA ILE A 219 -14.05 15.83 10.02
C ILE A 219 -12.53 15.64 10.07
N PRO A 220 -12.03 14.51 10.57
CA PRO A 220 -10.63 14.20 10.52
C PRO A 220 -10.13 14.35 9.08
N GLY A 221 -8.99 15.00 8.86
CA GLY A 221 -8.43 15.29 7.55
C GLY A 221 -7.03 14.75 7.40
N ARG A 222 -6.63 14.52 6.15
CA ARG A 222 -5.25 14.19 5.80
C ARG A 222 -4.35 15.38 6.12
N ASN A 223 -3.17 15.09 6.62
CA ASN A 223 -2.05 16.03 6.71
C ASN A 223 -0.92 15.47 5.84
N TYR A 224 -0.48 16.24 4.86
CA TYR A 224 0.64 15.85 4.01
C TYR A 224 1.94 16.24 4.71
N GLU A 225 2.71 15.25 5.12
CA GLU A 225 3.99 15.42 5.81
C GLU A 225 5.14 15.60 4.81
N SER A 226 4.95 15.10 3.57
CA SER A 226 5.74 15.48 2.41
C SER A 226 4.82 15.95 1.28
N GLU A 227 5.37 16.69 0.32
CA GLU A 227 4.66 17.17 -0.87
C GLU A 227 5.27 16.60 -2.17
N GLY A 228 6.15 15.60 -2.06
CA GLY A 228 6.75 14.91 -3.20
C GLY A 228 7.91 15.64 -3.87
N SER A 229 8.44 16.70 -3.26
CA SER A 229 9.63 17.38 -3.82
C SER A 229 10.88 16.52 -3.65
N ASN A 230 11.56 16.23 -4.76
CA ASN A 230 12.66 15.28 -4.90
C ASN A 230 12.25 13.80 -4.69
N GLU A 231 10.96 13.48 -4.77
CA GLU A 231 10.45 12.12 -4.69
C GLU A 231 10.11 11.61 -6.10
N PHE A 232 10.47 10.36 -6.39
CA PHE A 232 10.20 9.70 -7.67
C PHE A 232 9.47 8.40 -7.38
N ASP A 233 8.15 8.50 -7.30
CA ASP A 233 7.32 7.37 -6.90
C ASP A 233 6.79 6.59 -8.11
N THR A 234 6.48 5.33 -7.89
CA THR A 234 5.77 4.50 -8.85
C THR A 234 4.44 4.07 -8.24
N LEU A 235 3.35 4.54 -8.84
CA LEU A 235 1.99 4.24 -8.42
C LEU A 235 1.36 3.31 -9.45
N THR A 236 1.06 2.07 -9.05
CA THR A 236 0.47 1.07 -9.94
C THR A 236 -0.98 0.81 -9.53
N GLY A 237 -1.93 1.06 -10.42
CA GLY A 237 -3.35 0.76 -10.22
C GLY A 237 -3.64 -0.73 -10.09
N GLY A 238 -4.67 -1.07 -9.33
CA GLY A 238 -5.20 -2.42 -9.18
C GLY A 238 -6.11 -2.82 -10.35
N SER A 239 -7.14 -3.60 -10.06
CA SER A 239 -8.16 -4.02 -11.05
C SER A 239 -9.47 -3.23 -10.92
N GLY A 240 -9.61 -2.40 -9.88
CA GLY A 240 -10.79 -1.59 -9.59
C GLY A 240 -10.73 -0.21 -10.24
N ARG A 241 -11.44 0.73 -9.60
CA ARG A 241 -11.36 2.15 -9.94
C ARG A 241 -10.30 2.79 -9.06
N ASP A 242 -9.19 3.15 -9.67
CA ASP A 242 -8.07 3.73 -8.95
C ASP A 242 -8.07 5.25 -9.09
N ARG A 243 -7.74 5.94 -8.01
CA ARG A 243 -7.53 7.38 -8.00
C ARG A 243 -6.07 7.68 -7.65
N PHE A 244 -5.35 8.22 -8.62
CA PHE A 244 -3.98 8.68 -8.44
C PHE A 244 -3.99 10.13 -7.95
N MET A 245 -3.48 10.35 -6.76
CA MET A 245 -3.54 11.64 -6.06
C MET A 245 -2.29 12.47 -6.36
N LEU A 246 -2.43 13.49 -7.19
CA LEU A 246 -1.38 14.48 -7.50
C LEU A 246 -1.69 15.84 -6.87
N GLY A 247 -2.73 15.91 -6.09
CA GLY A 247 -3.11 17.08 -5.32
C GLY A 247 -4.37 16.85 -4.51
N ASP A 248 -4.54 17.65 -3.46
CA ASP A 248 -5.67 17.57 -2.55
C ASP A 248 -6.01 18.95 -1.98
N VAL A 249 -7.08 19.03 -1.24
CA VAL A 249 -7.49 20.23 -0.50
C VAL A 249 -7.43 19.94 0.98
N LEU A 250 -6.50 20.57 1.67
CA LEU A 250 -6.42 20.49 3.11
C LEU A 250 -7.60 21.23 3.76
N VAL A 251 -8.35 20.51 4.58
CA VAL A 251 -9.34 21.13 5.46
C VAL A 251 -8.57 21.76 6.61
N GLY A 252 -8.48 23.10 6.63
CA GLY A 252 -7.69 23.83 7.62
C GLY A 252 -8.06 23.45 9.05
N SER A 253 -7.07 23.13 9.85
CA SER A 253 -7.19 22.96 11.30
C SER A 253 -7.65 24.30 11.92
N GLY A 254 -8.91 24.38 12.33
CA GLY A 254 -9.40 25.58 13.02
C GLY A 254 -10.77 26.09 12.64
N GLY A 255 -11.59 25.33 11.91
CA GLY A 255 -13.03 25.65 11.72
C GLY A 255 -13.33 26.93 10.92
N LYS A 256 -12.34 27.60 10.39
CA LYS A 256 -12.50 28.73 9.48
C LYS A 256 -12.23 28.23 8.08
N GLY A 257 -13.27 27.95 7.32
CA GLY A 257 -13.38 27.36 5.99
C GLY A 257 -12.44 27.81 4.86
N TYR A 258 -11.16 27.84 5.11
CA TYR A 258 -10.13 28.02 4.09
C TYR A 258 -9.50 26.67 3.78
N SER A 259 -10.00 26.03 2.74
CA SER A 259 -9.34 24.92 2.11
C SER A 259 -8.21 25.45 1.22
N SER A 260 -6.96 25.17 1.56
CA SER A 260 -5.84 25.49 0.68
C SER A 260 -5.56 24.27 -0.22
N PRO A 261 -5.51 24.45 -1.54
CA PRO A 261 -5.11 23.37 -2.43
C PRO A 261 -3.64 23.05 -2.21
N THR A 262 -3.35 21.78 -1.97
CA THR A 262 -2.00 21.23 -1.88
C THR A 262 -1.70 20.51 -3.17
N LYS A 263 -0.72 20.97 -3.92
CA LYS A 263 -0.20 20.30 -5.11
C LYS A 263 0.95 19.39 -4.67
N LEU A 264 0.93 18.16 -5.16
CA LEU A 264 2.00 17.20 -4.92
C LEU A 264 3.00 17.22 -6.09
N TYR A 265 4.25 16.82 -5.82
CA TYR A 265 5.34 16.75 -6.77
C TYR A 265 5.73 18.09 -7.40
N ILE A 266 5.67 19.17 -6.63
CA ILE A 266 6.18 20.47 -7.08
C ILE A 266 7.68 20.55 -6.81
N GLY A 267 8.46 20.87 -7.86
CA GLY A 267 9.92 20.87 -7.85
C GLY A 267 10.50 19.60 -8.48
N PRO A 268 11.77 19.26 -8.22
CA PRO A 268 12.34 18.02 -8.72
C PRO A 268 11.59 16.81 -8.15
N GLY A 269 11.10 15.92 -9.01
CA GLY A 269 10.33 14.75 -8.63
C GLY A 269 9.05 14.61 -9.45
N PHE A 270 8.50 13.40 -9.52
CA PHE A 270 7.21 13.12 -10.15
C PHE A 270 6.73 11.72 -9.83
N ALA A 271 5.42 11.50 -9.95
CA ALA A 271 4.83 10.17 -9.89
C ALA A 271 4.87 9.47 -11.25
N THR A 272 5.36 8.25 -11.30
CA THR A 272 5.16 7.34 -12.46
C THR A 272 3.88 6.54 -12.23
N ILE A 273 2.88 6.74 -13.06
CA ILE A 273 1.59 6.05 -12.99
C ILE A 273 1.62 4.87 -13.95
N ARG A 274 1.29 3.68 -13.43
CA ARG A 274 1.21 2.42 -14.16
C ARG A 274 -0.18 1.82 -14.07
N ASN A 275 -0.51 1.02 -15.07
CA ASN A 275 -1.80 0.32 -15.16
C ASN A 275 -3.02 1.25 -15.10
N PHE A 276 -2.90 2.45 -15.68
CA PHE A 276 -3.99 3.40 -15.79
C PHE A 276 -4.99 2.98 -16.88
N THR A 277 -6.23 2.81 -16.50
CA THR A 277 -7.33 2.44 -17.40
C THR A 277 -8.25 3.63 -17.64
N GLN A 278 -8.19 4.22 -18.84
CA GLN A 278 -9.02 5.37 -19.20
C GLN A 278 -10.52 5.05 -19.08
N GLY A 279 -11.28 5.97 -18.48
CA GLY A 279 -12.71 5.83 -18.25
C GLY A 279 -13.07 4.97 -17.02
N GLN A 280 -12.08 4.36 -16.40
CA GLN A 280 -12.23 3.64 -15.12
C GLN A 280 -11.48 4.36 -14.01
N ASP A 281 -10.22 4.66 -14.25
CA ASP A 281 -9.33 5.29 -13.28
C ASP A 281 -9.39 6.81 -13.39
N THR A 282 -8.93 7.48 -12.33
CA THR A 282 -8.92 8.94 -12.25
C THR A 282 -7.59 9.46 -11.74
N ILE A 283 -7.22 10.66 -12.17
CA ILE A 283 -6.11 11.44 -11.63
C ILE A 283 -6.70 12.67 -10.96
N GLN A 284 -6.43 12.85 -9.68
CA GLN A 284 -6.84 14.04 -8.94
C GLN A 284 -5.70 15.07 -8.91
N LEU A 285 -5.98 16.25 -9.38
CA LEU A 285 -5.09 17.42 -9.35
C LEU A 285 -5.58 18.43 -8.31
N ALA A 286 -4.77 19.41 -7.96
CA ALA A 286 -5.18 20.54 -7.15
C ALA A 286 -4.82 21.86 -7.84
N THR A 287 -5.74 22.82 -7.76
CA THR A 287 -5.56 24.17 -8.30
C THR A 287 -6.21 25.21 -7.39
N SER A 288 -5.74 26.44 -7.47
CA SER A 288 -6.37 27.59 -6.79
C SER A 288 -7.54 28.20 -7.59
N ASP A 289 -7.89 27.60 -8.72
CA ASP A 289 -8.96 28.13 -9.57
C ASP A 289 -10.35 27.95 -8.92
N ILE A 290 -11.23 28.92 -9.15
CA ILE A 290 -12.61 28.91 -8.61
C ILE A 290 -13.58 28.08 -9.45
N GLN A 291 -13.14 27.60 -10.60
CA GLN A 291 -13.86 26.64 -11.45
C GLN A 291 -12.93 25.50 -11.83
N PRO A 292 -13.44 24.28 -12.00
CA PRO A 292 -12.63 23.17 -12.49
C PRO A 292 -12.06 23.51 -13.86
N SER A 293 -10.74 23.52 -13.99
CA SER A 293 -10.04 23.88 -15.22
C SER A 293 -8.73 23.12 -15.34
N LEU A 294 -8.30 22.89 -16.56
CA LEU A 294 -6.98 22.34 -16.90
C LEU A 294 -6.01 23.43 -17.40
N ASP A 295 -6.38 24.70 -17.37
CA ASP A 295 -5.57 25.80 -17.91
C ASP A 295 -4.20 25.95 -17.22
N LYS A 296 -4.06 25.39 -16.04
CA LYS A 296 -2.80 25.36 -15.26
C LYS A 296 -1.96 24.12 -15.52
N PHE A 297 -2.43 23.20 -16.37
CA PHE A 297 -1.76 21.94 -16.63
C PHE A 297 -1.50 21.77 -18.12
N LEU A 298 -0.35 21.21 -18.45
CA LEU A 298 -0.03 20.73 -19.78
C LEU A 298 -0.02 19.21 -19.76
N ILE A 299 -0.75 18.60 -20.70
CA ILE A 299 -0.86 17.15 -20.85
C ILE A 299 -0.46 16.83 -22.27
N PHE A 300 0.64 16.11 -22.45
CA PHE A 300 1.18 15.84 -23.77
C PHE A 300 1.99 14.54 -23.81
N PRO A 301 2.01 13.86 -24.96
CA PRO A 301 2.78 12.62 -25.13
C PRO A 301 4.28 12.90 -25.14
N ILE A 302 5.03 11.98 -24.54
CA ILE A 302 6.49 11.94 -24.47
C ILE A 302 7.02 10.58 -24.94
N ASN A 303 8.34 10.41 -25.02
CA ASN A 303 8.99 9.15 -25.36
C ASN A 303 8.46 8.55 -26.68
N ASN A 304 8.42 9.35 -27.76
CA ASN A 304 7.87 8.97 -29.07
C ASN A 304 6.39 8.51 -29.01
N ASN A 305 5.57 9.23 -28.28
CA ASN A 305 4.15 8.94 -28.02
C ASN A 305 3.90 7.62 -27.27
N ARG A 306 4.87 7.12 -26.54
CA ARG A 306 4.67 5.94 -25.69
C ARG A 306 3.99 6.30 -24.38
N ASP A 307 4.44 7.37 -23.75
CA ASP A 307 4.02 7.79 -22.41
C ASP A 307 3.34 9.15 -22.45
N LEU A 308 2.56 9.51 -21.43
CA LEU A 308 1.88 10.80 -21.30
C LEU A 308 2.42 11.55 -20.08
N ALA A 309 2.88 12.78 -20.28
CA ALA A 309 3.31 13.65 -19.18
C ALA A 309 2.20 14.61 -18.75
N ILE A 310 2.12 14.85 -17.45
CA ILE A 310 1.32 15.91 -16.83
C ILE A 310 2.27 16.89 -16.16
N GLN A 311 2.20 18.13 -16.61
CA GLN A 311 2.99 19.24 -16.06
C GLN A 311 2.06 20.32 -15.49
N THR A 312 2.49 20.94 -14.42
CA THR A 312 1.82 22.15 -13.89
C THR A 312 2.67 23.37 -14.16
N ASN A 313 2.04 24.54 -14.15
CA ASN A 313 2.77 25.80 -14.19
C ASN A 313 3.70 25.89 -12.97
N GLY A 314 4.99 26.09 -13.24
CA GLY A 314 6.00 26.32 -12.23
C GLY A 314 5.78 27.61 -11.44
N LEU A 315 6.65 27.83 -10.47
CA LEU A 315 6.64 29.05 -9.63
C LEU A 315 6.62 30.33 -10.47
N PHE A 316 5.74 31.27 -10.09
CA PHE A 316 5.83 32.65 -10.54
C PHE A 316 7.14 33.24 -10.03
N VAL A 317 8.07 33.52 -10.91
CA VAL A 317 9.33 34.20 -10.56
C VAL A 317 9.15 35.69 -10.86
N TYR A 318 9.35 36.52 -9.85
CA TYR A 318 9.53 37.95 -10.02
C TYR A 318 10.98 38.22 -10.40
N PHE A 319 11.20 38.73 -11.58
CA PHE A 319 12.54 39.15 -12.01
C PHE A 319 12.91 40.52 -11.41
N PRO A 320 14.21 40.80 -11.20
CA PRO A 320 14.66 42.08 -10.63
C PRO A 320 14.29 43.33 -11.45
N ASP A 321 13.91 43.15 -12.71
CA ASP A 321 13.44 44.22 -13.63
C ASP A 321 11.95 44.58 -13.46
N GLY A 322 11.25 43.94 -12.48
CA GLY A 322 9.84 44.15 -12.21
C GLY A 322 8.91 43.36 -13.15
N THR A 323 9.44 42.53 -14.04
CA THR A 323 8.63 41.61 -14.83
C THR A 323 8.36 40.33 -14.02
N SER A 324 7.21 39.70 -14.30
CA SER A 324 6.87 38.39 -13.74
C SER A 324 6.66 37.41 -14.88
N GLY A 325 7.16 36.22 -14.73
CA GLY A 325 7.02 35.15 -15.70
C GLY A 325 6.97 33.77 -15.07
N ILE A 326 6.45 32.80 -15.80
CA ILE A 326 6.51 31.39 -15.43
C ILE A 326 7.90 30.90 -15.81
N SER A 327 8.70 30.52 -14.82
CA SER A 327 10.10 30.15 -15.06
C SER A 327 10.28 28.78 -15.70
N SER A 328 9.35 27.85 -15.51
CA SER A 328 9.34 26.52 -16.13
C SER A 328 8.03 25.79 -15.84
N PHE A 329 7.67 24.85 -16.70
CA PHE A 329 6.67 23.83 -16.38
C PHE A 329 7.34 22.73 -15.57
N ASP A 330 6.63 22.25 -14.55
CA ASP A 330 7.12 21.22 -13.66
C ASP A 330 6.36 19.92 -13.91
N THR A 331 7.08 18.82 -14.15
CA THR A 331 6.47 17.52 -14.40
C THR A 331 6.06 16.91 -13.08
N ILE A 332 4.76 16.72 -12.88
CA ILE A 332 4.21 16.14 -11.64
C ILE A 332 3.85 14.66 -11.80
N ALA A 333 3.60 14.20 -13.02
CA ALA A 333 3.39 12.79 -13.29
C ALA A 333 3.75 12.37 -14.73
N VAL A 334 4.05 11.09 -14.88
CA VAL A 334 4.20 10.39 -16.16
C VAL A 334 3.33 9.14 -16.13
N ILE A 335 2.43 8.98 -17.10
CA ILE A 335 1.63 7.77 -17.28
C ILE A 335 2.35 6.87 -18.27
N GLU A 336 2.89 5.76 -17.80
CA GLU A 336 3.55 4.75 -18.64
C GLU A 336 2.55 4.10 -19.59
N GLY A 337 2.91 4.02 -20.88
CA GLY A 337 2.03 3.47 -21.91
C GLY A 337 0.85 4.39 -22.29
N GLY A 338 0.76 5.58 -21.68
CA GLY A 338 -0.38 6.49 -21.81
C GLY A 338 -0.35 7.42 -23.03
N GLY A 339 0.62 7.30 -23.93
CA GLY A 339 0.81 8.28 -25.03
C GLY A 339 -0.37 8.50 -25.96
N ASN A 340 -1.30 7.55 -26.03
CA ASN A 340 -2.54 7.66 -26.82
C ASN A 340 -3.78 8.04 -26.00
N LEU A 341 -3.65 8.22 -24.69
CA LEU A 341 -4.76 8.60 -23.81
C LEU A 341 -5.22 10.01 -24.12
N LYS A 342 -6.53 10.22 -24.00
CA LYS A 342 -7.16 11.56 -24.10
C LYS A 342 -7.86 11.83 -22.77
N LEU A 343 -7.11 12.36 -21.83
CA LEU A 343 -7.66 12.69 -20.52
C LEU A 343 -8.60 13.88 -20.61
N ASN A 344 -9.79 13.74 -20.06
CA ASN A 344 -10.82 14.76 -20.04
C ASN A 344 -11.17 15.11 -18.59
N LEU A 345 -11.58 16.37 -18.39
CA LEU A 345 -12.11 16.83 -17.12
C LEU A 345 -13.45 16.15 -16.84
N LEU A 346 -13.58 15.50 -15.69
CA LEU A 346 -14.80 14.81 -15.31
C LEU A 346 -15.86 15.77 -14.75
N PRO A 347 -17.16 15.51 -14.97
CA PRO A 347 -18.26 16.35 -14.47
C PRO A 347 -18.30 16.50 -12.94
N GLU A 348 -17.85 15.52 -12.20
CA GLU A 348 -17.74 15.52 -10.74
C GLU A 348 -16.56 16.31 -10.18
N SER A 349 -15.73 16.90 -11.06
CA SER A 349 -14.64 17.77 -10.65
C SER A 349 -15.14 18.94 -9.81
N ARG A 350 -14.42 19.23 -8.71
CA ARG A 350 -14.65 20.43 -7.89
C ARG A 350 -13.75 21.57 -8.33
N ALA A 351 -14.10 22.80 -7.95
CA ALA A 351 -13.40 24.01 -8.36
C ALA A 351 -11.86 23.92 -8.24
N ASN A 352 -11.40 23.47 -7.07
CA ASN A 352 -9.97 23.36 -6.74
C ASN A 352 -9.42 21.92 -6.81
N LEU A 353 -10.25 20.94 -7.21
CA LEU A 353 -9.88 19.54 -7.38
C LEU A 353 -10.32 19.01 -8.75
N PRO A 354 -9.64 19.36 -9.85
CA PRO A 354 -9.88 18.75 -11.15
C PRO A 354 -9.63 17.23 -11.11
N LEU A 355 -10.56 16.46 -11.68
CA LEU A 355 -10.44 15.01 -11.87
C LEU A 355 -10.34 14.73 -13.37
N LEU A 356 -9.38 13.91 -13.75
CA LEU A 356 -9.12 13.47 -15.12
C LEU A 356 -9.37 11.97 -15.27
N SER A 357 -9.97 11.56 -16.39
CA SER A 357 -10.04 10.16 -16.79
C SER A 357 -10.00 10.01 -18.31
#